data_a144d7b623f3ae3bf31979f3bff6e321
#
_entry.id   a144d7b623f3ae3bf31979f3bff6e321
#
_cell.length_a   1.000
_cell.length_b   1.000
_cell.length_c   1.000
_cell.angle_alpha   90.00
_cell.angle_beta   90.00
_cell.angle_gamma   90.00
#
_symmetry.space_group_name_H-M   'P 1'
#
loop_
_entity.id
_entity.type
_entity.pdbx_description
1 polymer ?
#
loop_
_entity_poly.entity_id
_entity_poly.type
_entity_poly.pdbx_seq_one_letter_code
_entity_poly.pdbx_strand_id
1 'polypeptide(L)'
;MSTIKVNKIENTSTTDGGISIDNSGNVQLSGNVQISGQQLPTAGALSSRRININGGMQIAQRSTEVTGLSSSNTCQTVDRMFIRINGAGTFTISQSTEAPDGFSNSIKWDCTTADSSLGAGDFAYMAHRLEGQDLQHLKKGTSNAEKVTISFWVRAAQTGTYAFRLMDIDNDRSIGQSYTISAANTWEHKTLTFDGDTTGAFGNDNGLSCQLVWWLAAGTNFTSGAVPTAWEAKVTADEAAGLNVNLASST
;
A
#
# COMPACT_ATOMS: atom_id res chain seq x y z
N MET A 1 -11.81 -1.51 -53.12
CA MET A 1 -11.49 -0.97 -51.78
C MET A 1 -10.50 0.18 -51.96
N SER A 2 -10.83 1.35 -51.43
CA SER A 2 -9.89 2.48 -51.45
C SER A 2 -8.99 2.40 -50.24
N THR A 3 -7.67 2.47 -50.43
CA THR A 3 -6.66 2.43 -49.35
C THR A 3 -6.00 3.78 -49.27
N ILE A 4 -5.97 4.37 -48.08
CA ILE A 4 -5.16 5.57 -47.79
C ILE A 4 -3.86 5.10 -47.13
N LYS A 5 -2.73 5.43 -47.73
CA LYS A 5 -1.39 5.13 -47.16
C LYS A 5 -0.82 6.42 -46.59
N VAL A 6 -0.60 6.45 -45.29
CA VAL A 6 0.03 7.57 -44.57
C VAL A 6 1.11 7.07 -43.64
N ASN A 7 2.18 7.84 -43.50
CA ASN A 7 3.28 7.52 -42.56
C ASN A 7 3.06 8.18 -41.19
N LYS A 8 2.24 9.23 -41.12
CA LYS A 8 1.99 10.01 -39.91
C LYS A 8 0.62 10.70 -39.97
N ILE A 9 -0.06 10.71 -38.82
CA ILE A 9 -1.26 11.51 -38.57
C ILE A 9 -0.94 12.40 -37.38
N GLU A 10 -0.93 13.72 -37.56
CA GLU A 10 -0.57 14.68 -36.53
C GLU A 10 -1.74 15.58 -36.15
N ASN A 11 -1.73 16.04 -34.92
CA ASN A 11 -2.53 17.16 -34.48
C ASN A 11 -1.88 18.47 -34.93
N THR A 12 -2.63 19.33 -35.58
CA THR A 12 -2.12 20.62 -36.13
C THR A 12 -1.65 21.60 -35.05
N SER A 13 -2.02 21.39 -33.80
CA SER A 13 -1.70 22.26 -32.67
C SER A 13 -0.55 21.76 -31.79
N THR A 14 -0.02 20.56 -32.06
CA THR A 14 1.03 19.94 -31.23
C THR A 14 2.10 19.34 -32.13
N THR A 15 3.31 19.89 -32.08
CA THR A 15 4.47 19.35 -32.82
C THR A 15 4.77 17.95 -32.29
N ASP A 16 4.95 16.99 -33.21
CA ASP A 16 5.20 15.57 -32.92
C ASP A 16 4.11 14.84 -32.11
N GLY A 17 2.92 15.43 -31.99
CA GLY A 17 1.75 14.80 -31.41
C GLY A 17 0.95 14.03 -32.45
N GLY A 18 0.79 12.71 -32.32
CA GLY A 18 -0.02 11.95 -33.27
C GLY A 18 0.28 10.45 -33.32
N ILE A 19 -0.04 9.87 -34.48
CA ILE A 19 0.17 8.45 -34.78
C ILE A 19 1.28 8.36 -35.83
N SER A 20 2.33 7.62 -35.57
CA SER A 20 3.37 7.29 -36.54
C SER A 20 3.44 5.79 -36.76
N ILE A 21 3.81 5.39 -37.96
CA ILE A 21 4.05 3.99 -38.32
C ILE A 21 5.50 3.90 -38.77
N ASP A 22 6.29 3.08 -38.08
CA ASP A 22 7.69 2.87 -38.42
C ASP A 22 7.85 1.97 -39.67
N ASN A 23 9.07 1.85 -40.15
CA ASN A 23 9.37 1.04 -41.33
C ASN A 23 9.15 -0.47 -41.14
N SER A 24 8.96 -0.92 -39.89
CA SER A 24 8.63 -2.29 -39.52
C SER A 24 7.12 -2.51 -39.36
N GLY A 25 6.31 -1.47 -39.54
CA GLY A 25 4.86 -1.51 -39.43
C GLY A 25 4.35 -1.35 -38.00
N ASN A 26 5.20 -0.98 -37.02
CA ASN A 26 4.75 -0.72 -35.66
C ASN A 26 4.09 0.66 -35.57
N VAL A 27 2.99 0.73 -34.85
CA VAL A 27 2.27 1.98 -34.59
C VAL A 27 2.79 2.60 -33.31
N GLN A 28 3.27 3.82 -33.41
CA GLN A 28 3.63 4.64 -32.25
C GLN A 28 2.60 5.73 -32.05
N LEU A 29 2.17 5.90 -30.81
CA LEU A 29 1.25 6.94 -30.37
C LEU A 29 2.04 7.88 -29.45
N SER A 30 2.17 9.14 -29.83
CA SER A 30 2.79 10.15 -28.99
C SER A 30 1.72 10.71 -28.03
N GLY A 31 2.03 10.64 -26.74
CA GLY A 31 1.11 11.09 -25.68
C GLY A 31 0.26 9.97 -25.07
N ASN A 32 -0.65 10.36 -24.21
CA ASN A 32 -1.52 9.42 -23.49
C ASN A 32 -2.67 8.94 -24.39
N VAL A 33 -2.77 7.64 -24.58
CA VAL A 33 -3.90 7.03 -25.28
C VAL A 33 -5.07 6.86 -24.32
N GLN A 34 -6.23 7.36 -24.70
CA GLN A 34 -7.46 7.20 -23.93
C GLN A 34 -8.52 6.45 -24.77
N ILE A 35 -9.23 5.53 -24.13
CA ILE A 35 -10.44 4.90 -24.69
C ILE A 35 -11.60 5.24 -23.77
N SER A 36 -12.61 5.90 -24.31
CA SER A 36 -13.80 6.32 -23.55
C SER A 36 -13.47 7.15 -22.29
N GLY A 37 -12.44 8.03 -22.38
CA GLY A 37 -11.99 8.85 -21.25
C GLY A 37 -11.10 8.14 -20.24
N GLN A 38 -10.86 6.85 -20.40
CA GLN A 38 -9.93 6.06 -19.59
C GLN A 38 -8.54 6.06 -20.25
N GLN A 39 -7.52 6.49 -19.52
CA GLN A 39 -6.17 6.44 -20.01
C GLN A 39 -5.69 4.99 -20.10
N LEU A 40 -5.20 4.60 -21.29
CA LEU A 40 -4.51 3.32 -21.40
C LEU A 40 -3.19 3.41 -20.65
N PRO A 41 -2.86 2.39 -19.86
CA PRO A 41 -1.61 2.34 -19.13
C PRO A 41 -0.43 2.40 -20.11
N THR A 42 0.44 3.37 -19.96
CA THR A 42 1.57 3.64 -20.85
C THR A 42 2.82 2.80 -20.51
N ALA A 43 2.84 2.15 -19.37
CA ALA A 43 3.96 1.31 -18.98
C ALA A 43 3.86 -0.04 -19.68
N GLY A 44 4.89 -0.38 -20.44
CA GLY A 44 5.01 -1.62 -21.22
C GLY A 44 4.42 -2.84 -20.58
N ALA A 45 4.56 -3.91 -21.22
CA ALA A 45 3.95 -5.23 -21.12
C ALA A 45 3.15 -5.53 -19.87
N LEU A 46 2.57 -4.83 -19.15
CA LEU A 46 1.70 -5.19 -18.06
C LEU A 46 1.43 -4.07 -17.08
N SER A 47 0.93 -3.04 -17.63
CA SER A 47 0.39 -1.93 -16.90
C SER A 47 -0.66 -2.25 -15.82
N SER A 48 -1.13 -3.47 -15.73
CA SER A 48 -2.03 -3.91 -14.66
C SER A 48 -1.36 -4.83 -13.64
N ARG A 49 -0.06 -4.75 -13.48
CA ARG A 49 0.62 -5.52 -12.43
C ARG A 49 0.16 -5.04 -11.07
N ARG A 50 -0.71 -5.83 -10.47
CA ARG A 50 -0.98 -5.70 -9.04
C ARG A 50 0.24 -6.23 -8.29
N ILE A 51 0.90 -5.36 -7.54
CA ILE A 51 1.99 -5.75 -6.64
C ILE A 51 1.40 -6.47 -5.42
N ASN A 52 0.24 -6.04 -4.95
CA ASN A 52 -0.41 -6.63 -3.80
C ASN A 52 -1.18 -7.91 -4.17
N ILE A 53 -1.03 -8.93 -3.37
CA ILE A 53 -1.72 -10.22 -3.48
C ILE A 53 -2.89 -10.21 -2.49
N ASN A 54 -4.06 -10.72 -2.91
CA ASN A 54 -5.27 -10.79 -2.09
C ASN A 54 -5.75 -9.43 -1.55
N GLY A 55 -5.55 -8.34 -2.31
CA GLY A 55 -5.97 -7.00 -1.89
C GLY A 55 -7.48 -6.82 -1.72
N GLY A 56 -8.30 -7.70 -2.28
CA GLY A 56 -9.75 -7.77 -2.06
C GLY A 56 -10.16 -8.60 -0.85
N MET A 57 -9.22 -9.07 -0.04
CA MET A 57 -9.44 -9.84 1.22
C MET A 57 -10.30 -11.11 1.04
N GLN A 58 -10.31 -11.70 -0.16
CA GLN A 58 -11.21 -12.81 -0.51
C GLN A 58 -10.71 -14.17 -0.03
N ILE A 59 -9.41 -14.34 0.14
CA ILE A 59 -8.80 -15.62 0.46
C ILE A 59 -8.38 -15.62 1.93
N ALA A 60 -8.88 -16.58 2.70
CA ALA A 60 -8.58 -16.82 4.12
C ALA A 60 -8.46 -18.33 4.38
N GLN A 61 -7.33 -18.92 3.94
CA GLN A 61 -7.14 -20.38 3.97
C GLN A 61 -6.88 -20.92 5.37
N ARG A 62 -6.32 -20.12 6.28
CA ARG A 62 -5.98 -20.56 7.64
C ARG A 62 -7.20 -20.55 8.55
N SER A 63 -7.89 -19.44 8.58
CA SER A 63 -9.12 -19.23 9.33
C SER A 63 -9.83 -17.97 8.82
N THR A 64 -11.13 -17.93 8.91
CA THR A 64 -11.90 -16.71 8.67
C THR A 64 -11.97 -15.81 9.91
N GLU A 65 -11.65 -16.35 11.09
CA GLU A 65 -11.64 -15.61 12.34
C GLU A 65 -10.64 -16.21 13.33
N VAL A 66 -9.95 -15.36 14.08
CA VAL A 66 -9.14 -15.73 15.24
C VAL A 66 -9.39 -14.74 16.36
N THR A 67 -9.68 -15.24 17.55
CA THR A 67 -10.04 -14.47 18.75
C THR A 67 -8.92 -14.46 19.78
N GLY A 68 -8.94 -13.51 20.72
CA GLY A 68 -8.03 -13.49 21.87
C GLY A 68 -6.58 -13.14 21.53
N LEU A 69 -6.34 -12.43 20.44
CA LEU A 69 -4.99 -12.05 20.02
C LEU A 69 -4.50 -10.85 20.82
N SER A 70 -3.61 -11.06 21.78
CA SER A 70 -2.87 -10.03 22.53
C SER A 70 -1.39 -9.97 22.15
N SER A 71 -0.91 -11.00 21.45
CA SER A 71 0.42 -11.06 20.84
C SER A 71 0.33 -11.84 19.53
N SER A 72 0.88 -11.29 18.47
CA SER A 72 0.91 -11.95 17.17
C SER A 72 2.07 -11.49 16.31
N ASN A 73 2.62 -12.39 15.51
CA ASN A 73 3.66 -12.10 14.53
C ASN A 73 3.51 -13.05 13.33
N THR A 74 2.30 -13.14 12.77
CA THR A 74 2.01 -14.04 11.64
C THR A 74 0.76 -13.63 10.87
N CYS A 75 0.51 -14.30 9.75
CA CYS A 75 -0.76 -14.24 9.03
C CYS A 75 -1.74 -15.19 9.72
N GLN A 76 -2.80 -14.66 10.30
CA GLN A 76 -3.76 -15.42 11.12
C GLN A 76 -5.03 -15.77 10.34
N THR A 77 -5.57 -14.85 9.55
CA THR A 77 -6.85 -14.98 8.85
C THR A 77 -6.68 -14.74 7.36
N VAL A 78 -6.96 -13.53 6.88
CA VAL A 78 -6.85 -13.15 5.47
C VAL A 78 -5.42 -13.37 4.97
N ASP A 79 -5.28 -14.17 3.92
CA ASP A 79 -3.98 -14.55 3.38
C ASP A 79 -3.18 -13.34 2.91
N ARG A 80 -1.87 -13.35 3.16
CA ARG A 80 -0.89 -12.28 2.86
C ARG A 80 -1.01 -11.04 3.77
N MET A 81 -2.03 -10.95 4.62
CA MET A 81 -2.14 -9.88 5.64
C MET A 81 -1.49 -10.34 6.94
N PHE A 82 -0.36 -9.76 7.24
CA PHE A 82 0.46 -10.08 8.40
C PHE A 82 0.05 -9.23 9.59
N ILE A 83 -0.18 -9.86 10.74
CA ILE A 83 -0.69 -9.22 11.94
C ILE A 83 0.42 -9.16 12.97
N ARG A 84 0.69 -7.96 13.49
CA ARG A 84 1.65 -7.73 14.55
C ARG A 84 0.96 -7.04 15.72
N ILE A 85 1.01 -7.69 16.88
CA ILE A 85 0.48 -7.18 18.14
C ILE A 85 1.52 -7.48 19.22
N ASN A 86 1.78 -6.51 20.05
CA ASN A 86 2.58 -6.65 21.26
C ASN A 86 2.02 -5.73 22.33
N GLY A 87 1.39 -6.28 23.37
CA GLY A 87 0.91 -5.54 24.53
C GLY A 87 -0.27 -4.58 24.34
N ALA A 88 -0.65 -4.28 23.10
CA ALA A 88 -1.67 -3.28 22.79
C ALA A 88 -3.09 -3.86 22.81
N GLY A 89 -3.58 -4.29 23.97
CA GLY A 89 -4.95 -4.83 24.13
C GLY A 89 -5.11 -6.24 23.56
N THR A 90 -6.36 -6.67 23.38
CA THR A 90 -6.71 -7.97 22.82
C THR A 90 -7.69 -7.79 21.67
N PHE A 91 -7.49 -8.53 20.58
CA PHE A 91 -8.28 -8.40 19.35
C PHE A 91 -8.88 -9.72 18.89
N THR A 92 -10.03 -9.60 18.23
CA THR A 92 -10.54 -10.57 17.27
C THR A 92 -10.24 -10.05 15.87
N ILE A 93 -9.62 -10.87 15.04
CA ILE A 93 -9.31 -10.54 13.64
C ILE A 93 -10.12 -11.47 12.75
N SER A 94 -10.85 -10.90 11.79
CA SER A 94 -11.72 -11.69 10.92
C SER A 94 -11.70 -11.22 9.47
N GLN A 95 -12.02 -12.15 8.56
CA GLN A 95 -12.51 -11.84 7.23
C GLN A 95 -13.98 -11.45 7.36
N SER A 96 -14.30 -10.18 7.12
CA SER A 96 -15.65 -9.64 7.27
C SER A 96 -16.31 -9.48 5.91
N THR A 97 -17.64 -9.67 5.87
CA THR A 97 -18.48 -9.32 4.71
C THR A 97 -18.90 -7.84 4.70
N GLU A 98 -18.59 -7.07 5.76
CA GLU A 98 -18.68 -5.62 5.72
C GLU A 98 -17.55 -5.07 4.83
N ALA A 99 -17.87 -4.66 3.63
CA ALA A 99 -16.91 -4.20 2.63
C ALA A 99 -17.43 -2.94 1.91
N PRO A 100 -16.55 -2.13 1.32
CA PRO A 100 -16.97 -1.02 0.48
C PRO A 100 -17.56 -1.53 -0.84
N ASP A 101 -18.31 -0.68 -1.53
CA ASP A 101 -18.90 -1.00 -2.83
C ASP A 101 -17.84 -1.52 -3.81
N GLY A 102 -18.17 -2.62 -4.49
CA GLY A 102 -17.29 -3.29 -5.43
C GLY A 102 -16.35 -4.34 -4.81
N PHE A 103 -16.40 -4.54 -3.49
CA PHE A 103 -15.63 -5.57 -2.79
C PHE A 103 -16.58 -6.50 -2.03
N SER A 104 -16.20 -7.77 -1.91
CA SER A 104 -16.99 -8.77 -1.16
C SER A 104 -16.54 -8.90 0.29
N ASN A 105 -15.29 -8.57 0.59
CA ASN A 105 -14.71 -8.80 1.91
C ASN A 105 -13.77 -7.66 2.32
N SER A 106 -13.57 -7.56 3.62
CA SER A 106 -12.52 -6.77 4.27
C SER A 106 -11.82 -7.58 5.35
N ILE A 107 -10.68 -7.11 5.84
CA ILE A 107 -10.12 -7.58 7.10
C ILE A 107 -10.62 -6.67 8.23
N LYS A 108 -11.23 -7.26 9.26
CA LYS A 108 -11.75 -6.53 10.42
C LYS A 108 -10.87 -6.80 11.64
N TRP A 109 -10.55 -5.73 12.35
CA TRP A 109 -9.93 -5.75 13.66
C TRP A 109 -10.95 -5.27 14.69
N ASP A 110 -11.26 -6.12 15.64
CA ASP A 110 -12.23 -5.86 16.70
C ASP A 110 -11.52 -5.93 18.04
N CYS A 111 -11.43 -4.80 18.75
CA CYS A 111 -10.81 -4.76 20.06
C CYS A 111 -11.78 -5.35 21.08
N THR A 112 -11.40 -6.45 21.71
CA THR A 112 -12.23 -7.17 22.69
C THR A 112 -11.81 -6.95 24.14
N THR A 113 -10.55 -6.51 24.34
CA THR A 113 -10.09 -6.04 25.65
C THR A 113 -9.28 -4.78 25.43
N ALA A 114 -9.80 -3.68 25.90
CA ALA A 114 -9.19 -2.37 25.69
C ALA A 114 -7.90 -2.19 26.50
N ASP A 115 -6.96 -1.46 25.91
CA ASP A 115 -5.81 -0.88 26.57
C ASP A 115 -5.75 0.62 26.23
N SER A 116 -6.24 1.44 27.13
CA SER A 116 -6.25 2.90 26.97
C SER A 116 -4.90 3.56 27.32
N SER A 117 -3.95 2.81 27.86
CA SER A 117 -2.68 3.32 28.40
C SER A 117 -1.49 2.49 27.91
N LEU A 118 -1.22 2.56 26.61
CA LEU A 118 -0.14 1.80 25.99
C LEU A 118 1.21 2.04 26.68
N GLY A 119 1.92 0.97 26.99
CA GLY A 119 3.33 1.02 27.35
C GLY A 119 4.17 1.53 26.16
N ALA A 120 5.37 2.04 26.45
CA ALA A 120 6.23 2.63 25.42
C ALA A 120 6.54 1.67 24.26
N GLY A 121 6.64 0.37 24.54
CA GLY A 121 6.94 -0.69 23.57
C GLY A 121 5.73 -1.40 22.98
N ASP A 122 4.51 -1.00 23.34
CA ASP A 122 3.28 -1.65 22.87
C ASP A 122 2.90 -1.19 21.47
N PHE A 123 2.36 -2.09 20.67
CA PHE A 123 1.93 -1.76 19.32
C PHE A 123 0.93 -2.77 18.74
N ALA A 124 0.16 -2.29 17.77
CA ALA A 124 -0.64 -3.11 16.87
C ALA A 124 -0.57 -2.53 15.45
N TYR A 125 -0.24 -3.38 14.48
CA TYR A 125 -0.27 -3.00 13.06
C TYR A 125 -0.57 -4.18 12.14
N MET A 126 -1.05 -3.88 10.96
CA MET A 126 -1.17 -4.81 9.85
C MET A 126 -0.06 -4.54 8.83
N ALA A 127 0.48 -5.59 8.24
CA ALA A 127 1.45 -5.46 7.16
C ALA A 127 1.13 -6.39 5.99
N HIS A 128 1.32 -5.88 4.77
CA HIS A 128 1.40 -6.70 3.57
C HIS A 128 2.86 -6.86 3.18
N ARG A 129 3.31 -8.11 3.07
CA ARG A 129 4.71 -8.45 2.80
C ARG A 129 4.90 -8.77 1.33
N LEU A 130 5.92 -8.17 0.73
CA LEU A 130 6.24 -8.26 -0.70
C LEU A 130 7.62 -8.88 -0.88
N GLU A 131 7.70 -9.81 -1.83
CA GLU A 131 8.93 -10.49 -2.21
C GLU A 131 9.75 -9.62 -3.16
N GLY A 132 11.06 -9.65 -3.04
CA GLY A 132 11.93 -8.78 -3.83
C GLY A 132 11.85 -9.01 -5.33
N GLN A 133 11.72 -10.26 -5.77
CA GLN A 133 11.55 -10.61 -7.18
C GLN A 133 10.32 -9.94 -7.83
N ASP A 134 9.26 -9.68 -7.08
CA ASP A 134 8.05 -9.02 -7.57
C ASP A 134 8.20 -7.50 -7.69
N LEU A 135 9.25 -6.93 -7.10
CA LEU A 135 9.47 -5.49 -6.99
C LEU A 135 10.52 -4.92 -7.95
N GLN A 136 11.18 -5.75 -8.76
CA GLN A 136 12.29 -5.36 -9.63
C GLN A 136 11.92 -4.26 -10.63
N HIS A 137 10.65 -4.21 -11.05
CA HIS A 137 10.13 -3.18 -11.95
C HIS A 137 10.09 -1.77 -11.33
N LEU A 138 10.19 -1.65 -10.01
CA LEU A 138 10.29 -0.37 -9.30
C LEU A 138 11.68 0.26 -9.44
N LYS A 139 12.67 -0.47 -9.93
CA LYS A 139 14.04 0.02 -10.17
C LYS A 139 14.67 0.72 -8.97
N LYS A 140 14.25 0.33 -7.75
CA LYS A 140 14.77 0.89 -6.50
C LYS A 140 16.30 0.76 -6.45
N GLY A 141 16.97 1.78 -5.89
CA GLY A 141 18.43 1.85 -5.85
C GLY A 141 19.06 2.42 -7.12
N THR A 142 18.26 2.93 -8.04
CA THR A 142 18.75 3.56 -9.28
C THR A 142 18.22 4.98 -9.43
N SER A 143 18.86 5.79 -10.29
CA SER A 143 18.36 7.14 -10.63
C SER A 143 16.98 7.13 -11.32
N ASN A 144 16.52 5.97 -11.78
CA ASN A 144 15.23 5.76 -12.44
C ASN A 144 14.22 5.05 -11.51
N ALA A 145 14.42 5.14 -10.19
CA ALA A 145 13.49 4.54 -9.23
C ALA A 145 12.08 5.09 -9.41
N GLU A 146 11.13 4.18 -9.54
CA GLU A 146 9.73 4.51 -9.84
C GLU A 146 8.96 4.93 -8.57
N LYS A 147 8.02 5.86 -8.73
CA LYS A 147 7.07 6.21 -7.67
C LYS A 147 6.09 5.08 -7.42
N VAL A 148 5.68 4.91 -6.17
CA VAL A 148 4.67 3.93 -5.77
C VAL A 148 3.44 4.65 -5.26
N THR A 149 2.28 4.33 -5.82
CA THR A 149 0.99 4.80 -5.31
C THR A 149 0.23 3.63 -4.72
N ILE A 150 -0.22 3.81 -3.49
CA ILE A 150 -1.04 2.85 -2.74
C ILE A 150 -2.40 3.45 -2.53
N SER A 151 -3.45 2.72 -2.88
CA SER A 151 -4.81 3.09 -2.58
C SER A 151 -5.53 1.98 -1.84
N PHE A 152 -6.36 2.35 -0.88
CA PHE A 152 -7.11 1.42 -0.06
C PHE A 152 -8.39 2.05 0.48
N TRP A 153 -9.36 1.20 0.76
CA TRP A 153 -10.54 1.58 1.52
C TRP A 153 -10.30 1.29 2.99
N VAL A 154 -10.72 2.20 3.85
CA VAL A 154 -10.60 2.07 5.30
C VAL A 154 -11.86 2.56 5.99
N ARG A 155 -12.23 1.87 7.06
CA ARG A 155 -13.32 2.23 7.97
C ARG A 155 -12.87 1.99 9.39
N ALA A 156 -13.10 2.93 10.29
CA ALA A 156 -12.85 2.75 11.72
C ALA A 156 -13.92 3.44 12.56
N ALA A 157 -14.12 2.95 13.77
CA ALA A 157 -14.97 3.61 14.77
C ALA A 157 -14.31 4.89 15.30
N GLN A 158 -12.97 4.92 15.35
CA GLN A 158 -12.20 6.07 15.81
C GLN A 158 -11.79 6.95 14.63
N THR A 159 -12.21 8.22 14.66
CA THR A 159 -11.71 9.25 13.75
C THR A 159 -10.35 9.76 14.21
N GLY A 160 -9.52 10.24 13.29
CA GLY A 160 -8.21 10.78 13.60
C GLY A 160 -7.18 10.45 12.55
N THR A 161 -5.91 10.64 12.88
CA THR A 161 -4.78 10.45 11.98
C THR A 161 -4.11 9.11 12.25
N TYR A 162 -3.97 8.33 11.19
CA TYR A 162 -3.30 7.03 11.16
C TYR A 162 -1.98 7.14 10.41
N ALA A 163 -1.02 6.29 10.76
CA ALA A 163 0.27 6.25 10.11
C ALA A 163 0.38 5.08 9.13
N PHE A 164 0.96 5.35 7.97
CA PHE A 164 1.30 4.35 6.97
C PHE A 164 2.80 4.42 6.64
N ARG A 165 3.43 3.26 6.48
CA ARG A 165 4.87 3.16 6.15
C ARG A 165 5.11 2.17 5.02
N LEU A 166 6.01 2.52 4.12
CA LEU A 166 6.76 1.60 3.28
C LEU A 166 8.08 1.31 3.97
N MET A 167 8.35 0.05 4.25
CA MET A 167 9.59 -0.40 4.88
C MET A 167 10.36 -1.27 3.91
N ASP A 168 11.56 -0.84 3.56
CA ASP A 168 12.56 -1.64 2.86
C ASP A 168 13.33 -2.45 3.88
N ILE A 169 13.15 -3.76 3.86
CA ILE A 169 13.74 -4.68 4.82
C ILE A 169 15.17 -5.06 4.43
N ASP A 170 15.49 -5.07 3.13
CA ASP A 170 16.82 -5.42 2.64
C ASP A 170 17.87 -4.37 3.00
N ASN A 171 17.48 -3.09 3.04
CA ASN A 171 18.40 -1.98 3.25
C ASN A 171 18.11 -1.19 4.53
N ASP A 172 17.18 -1.66 5.36
CA ASP A 172 16.75 -1.01 6.61
C ASP A 172 16.41 0.47 6.43
N ARG A 173 15.53 0.75 5.43
CA ARG A 173 15.08 2.09 5.07
C ARG A 173 13.56 2.18 5.13
N SER A 174 13.03 3.39 5.30
CA SER A 174 11.58 3.62 5.31
C SER A 174 11.20 4.98 4.74
N ILE A 175 9.95 5.07 4.28
CA ILE A 175 9.25 6.31 3.95
C ILE A 175 7.81 6.18 4.45
N GLY A 176 7.17 7.28 4.81
CA GLY A 176 5.83 7.24 5.35
C GLY A 176 4.97 8.45 5.05
N GLN A 177 3.69 8.25 5.21
CA GLN A 177 2.69 9.31 5.20
C GLN A 177 1.62 9.00 6.24
N SER A 178 0.93 10.03 6.69
CA SER A 178 -0.26 9.88 7.51
C SER A 178 -1.51 10.02 6.65
N TYR A 179 -2.61 9.38 7.06
CA TYR A 179 -3.93 9.57 6.49
C TYR A 179 -4.97 9.79 7.59
N THR A 180 -5.99 10.58 7.31
CA THR A 180 -7.04 10.90 8.28
C THR A 180 -8.31 10.13 7.97
N ILE A 181 -8.91 9.52 8.98
CA ILE A 181 -10.29 9.02 8.94
C ILE A 181 -11.18 10.13 9.53
N SER A 182 -12.05 10.69 8.70
CA SER A 182 -12.83 11.89 9.02
C SER A 182 -14.21 11.56 9.60
N ALA A 183 -14.79 10.42 9.22
CA ALA A 183 -16.11 9.99 9.66
C ALA A 183 -16.08 8.59 10.27
N ALA A 184 -16.54 8.48 11.52
CA ALA A 184 -16.62 7.18 12.20
C ALA A 184 -17.54 6.22 11.44
N ASN A 185 -17.15 4.96 11.40
CA ASN A 185 -17.93 3.87 10.80
C ASN A 185 -18.31 4.08 9.32
N THR A 186 -17.53 4.89 8.59
CA THR A 186 -17.77 5.19 7.19
C THR A 186 -16.59 4.70 6.35
N TRP A 187 -16.86 4.07 5.20
CA TRP A 187 -15.81 3.70 4.27
C TRP A 187 -15.25 4.93 3.56
N GLU A 188 -13.95 5.13 3.69
CA GLU A 188 -13.22 6.21 3.04
C GLU A 188 -12.11 5.62 2.14
N HIS A 189 -12.00 6.12 0.92
CA HIS A 189 -10.91 5.76 0.01
C HIS A 189 -9.70 6.67 0.27
N LYS A 190 -8.53 6.06 0.46
CA LYS A 190 -7.27 6.77 0.67
C LYS A 190 -6.31 6.45 -0.47
N THR A 191 -5.52 7.45 -0.85
CA THR A 191 -4.46 7.32 -1.86
C THR A 191 -3.21 8.00 -1.33
N LEU A 192 -2.10 7.27 -1.29
CA LEU A 192 -0.79 7.73 -0.82
C LEU A 192 0.23 7.48 -1.92
N THR A 193 1.02 8.48 -2.28
CA THR A 193 2.05 8.37 -3.30
C THR A 193 3.42 8.64 -2.68
N PHE A 194 4.36 7.76 -2.94
CA PHE A 194 5.72 7.78 -2.42
C PHE A 194 6.70 7.93 -3.57
N ASP A 195 7.72 8.74 -3.37
CA ASP A 195 8.82 8.84 -4.31
C ASP A 195 9.64 7.54 -4.36
N GLY A 196 10.26 7.27 -5.50
CA GLY A 196 11.18 6.15 -5.64
C GLY A 196 12.46 6.39 -4.83
N ASP A 197 12.97 5.34 -4.19
CA ASP A 197 14.25 5.42 -3.49
C ASP A 197 15.40 5.12 -4.43
N THR A 198 16.32 6.05 -4.56
CA THR A 198 17.54 5.89 -5.39
C THR A 198 18.65 5.16 -4.67
N THR A 199 18.46 4.76 -3.40
CA THR A 199 19.46 4.11 -2.56
C THR A 199 19.02 2.71 -2.17
N GLY A 200 19.91 1.73 -2.35
CA GLY A 200 19.68 0.33 -1.96
C GLY A 200 18.65 -0.37 -2.86
N ALA A 201 19.07 -1.36 -3.62
CA ALA A 201 18.18 -2.18 -4.43
C ALA A 201 17.44 -3.21 -3.58
N PHE A 202 16.24 -3.60 -4.00
CA PHE A 202 15.60 -4.81 -3.46
C PHE A 202 16.31 -6.07 -3.94
N GLY A 203 16.41 -7.08 -3.09
CA GLY A 203 16.84 -8.41 -3.46
C GLY A 203 16.01 -8.96 -4.64
N ASN A 204 16.62 -9.75 -5.51
CA ASN A 204 15.91 -10.41 -6.60
C ASN A 204 15.68 -11.88 -6.25
N ASP A 205 14.97 -12.11 -5.15
CA ASP A 205 14.68 -13.44 -4.62
C ASP A 205 13.26 -13.48 -4.03
N ASN A 206 12.87 -14.61 -3.44
CA ASN A 206 11.60 -14.80 -2.78
C ASN A 206 11.61 -14.37 -1.30
N GLY A 207 12.66 -13.69 -0.85
CA GLY A 207 12.74 -13.11 0.49
C GLY A 207 11.82 -11.91 0.66
N LEU A 208 11.61 -11.57 1.91
CA LEU A 208 10.87 -10.35 2.27
C LEU A 208 11.76 -9.13 2.02
N SER A 209 11.40 -8.31 1.03
CA SER A 209 12.11 -7.08 0.70
C SER A 209 11.35 -5.81 1.08
N CYS A 210 10.02 -5.82 0.98
CA CYS A 210 9.23 -4.63 1.31
C CYS A 210 8.00 -4.97 2.15
N GLN A 211 7.66 -4.10 3.10
CA GLN A 211 6.40 -4.16 3.85
C GLN A 211 5.60 -2.88 3.64
N LEU A 212 4.30 -3.04 3.40
CA LEU A 212 3.28 -2.01 3.49
C LEU A 212 2.69 -2.11 4.88
N VAL A 213 2.85 -1.09 5.72
CA VAL A 213 2.48 -1.16 7.14
C VAL A 213 1.43 -0.12 7.49
N TRP A 214 0.29 -0.57 8.01
CA TRP A 214 -0.78 0.25 8.57
C TRP A 214 -0.72 0.19 10.09
N TRP A 215 -0.31 1.27 10.73
CA TRP A 215 -0.23 1.38 12.19
C TRP A 215 -1.61 1.70 12.76
N LEU A 216 -2.02 0.94 13.77
CA LEU A 216 -3.35 1.01 14.40
C LEU A 216 -3.26 1.47 15.87
N ALA A 217 -2.20 1.10 16.56
CA ALA A 217 -1.87 1.54 17.91
C ALA A 217 -0.36 1.47 18.10
N ALA A 218 0.24 2.42 18.81
CA ALA A 218 1.68 2.40 19.09
C ALA A 218 2.04 3.27 20.30
N GLY A 219 2.92 2.77 21.14
CA GLY A 219 3.52 3.48 22.24
C GLY A 219 4.63 4.44 21.82
N THR A 220 5.19 5.15 22.79
CA THR A 220 6.13 6.27 22.55
C THR A 220 7.45 5.88 21.89
N ASN A 221 7.87 4.61 21.98
CA ASN A 221 9.05 4.14 21.27
C ASN A 221 8.91 4.25 19.73
N PHE A 222 7.68 4.29 19.22
CA PHE A 222 7.39 4.29 17.78
C PHE A 222 6.78 5.61 17.29
N THR A 223 6.31 6.47 18.21
CA THR A 223 5.54 7.69 17.87
C THR A 223 6.29 8.98 18.20
N SER A 224 7.42 8.92 18.90
CA SER A 224 8.13 10.09 19.43
C SER A 224 9.00 10.83 18.40
N GLY A 225 9.18 10.28 17.24
CA GLY A 225 9.97 10.85 16.15
C GLY A 225 9.16 11.71 15.18
N ALA A 226 9.62 11.79 13.94
CA ALA A 226 9.00 12.56 12.87
C ALA A 226 8.51 11.62 11.74
N VAL A 227 7.49 12.06 10.98
CA VAL A 227 7.03 11.32 9.80
C VAL A 227 8.14 11.36 8.73
N PRO A 228 8.68 10.23 8.29
CA PRO A 228 9.73 10.20 7.27
C PRO A 228 9.12 10.47 5.88
N THR A 229 9.06 11.74 5.49
CA THR A 229 8.45 12.17 4.23
C THR A 229 9.33 11.91 3.00
N ALA A 230 10.57 11.52 3.21
CA ALA A 230 11.51 11.04 2.20
C ALA A 230 12.10 9.70 2.66
N TRP A 231 12.68 8.93 1.72
CA TRP A 231 13.38 7.70 2.08
C TRP A 231 14.61 7.99 2.96
N GLU A 232 14.65 7.37 4.11
CA GLU A 232 15.75 7.51 5.07
C GLU A 232 16.09 6.16 5.72
N ALA A 233 17.18 6.10 6.47
CA ALA A 233 17.48 4.94 7.32
C ALA A 233 16.33 4.80 8.35
N LYS A 234 15.89 3.57 8.56
CA LYS A 234 14.79 3.29 9.48
C LYS A 234 15.14 3.72 10.91
N VAL A 235 14.29 4.55 11.48
CA VAL A 235 14.36 4.99 12.88
C VAL A 235 13.13 4.48 13.61
N THR A 236 13.30 3.72 14.68
CA THR A 236 12.17 3.12 15.40
C THR A 236 11.17 4.16 15.90
N ALA A 237 11.63 5.31 16.37
CA ALA A 237 10.77 6.38 16.86
C ALA A 237 9.88 7.01 15.79
N ASP A 238 10.24 6.85 14.52
CA ASP A 238 9.53 7.40 13.37
C ASP A 238 8.49 6.43 12.80
N GLU A 239 8.56 5.15 13.16
CA GLU A 239 7.78 4.10 12.49
C GLU A 239 6.25 4.32 12.55
N ALA A 240 5.74 4.85 13.65
CA ALA A 240 4.33 5.23 13.81
C ALA A 240 4.14 6.74 14.02
N ALA A 241 5.16 7.56 13.74
CA ALA A 241 5.05 9.01 13.90
C ALA A 241 3.88 9.56 13.06
N GLY A 242 3.13 10.50 13.63
CA GLY A 242 1.91 11.02 13.03
C GLY A 242 0.64 10.23 13.36
N LEU A 243 0.74 9.06 14.00
CA LEU A 243 -0.39 8.35 14.58
C LEU A 243 -0.91 9.11 15.80
N ASN A 244 -2.19 9.48 15.83
CA ASN A 244 -2.81 10.12 16.99
C ASN A 244 -4.05 9.37 17.50
N VAL A 245 -4.23 8.13 17.07
CA VAL A 245 -5.29 7.24 17.51
C VAL A 245 -4.69 6.02 18.22
N ASN A 246 -5.46 5.43 19.11
CA ASN A 246 -5.17 4.13 19.69
C ASN A 246 -6.37 3.22 19.45
N LEU A 247 -6.29 2.35 18.45
CA LEU A 247 -7.39 1.42 18.12
C LEU A 247 -7.73 0.49 19.29
N ALA A 248 -6.80 0.28 20.21
CA ALA A 248 -7.01 -0.53 21.40
C ALA A 248 -7.67 0.24 22.56
N SER A 249 -7.95 1.54 22.46
CA SER A 249 -8.42 2.35 23.59
C SER A 249 -9.86 2.08 24.01
N SER A 250 -10.64 1.41 23.17
CA SER A 250 -12.05 1.06 23.45
C SER A 250 -12.43 -0.24 22.75
N THR A 251 -13.38 -0.96 23.32
CA THR A 251 -14.05 -2.14 22.73
C THR A 251 -15.28 -1.74 21.92
#